data_46ec82beebc04a10cd974a667e996460
#
_entry.id   46ec82beebc04a10cd974a667e996460
#
_cell.length_a   1.000
_cell.length_b   1.000
_cell.length_c   1.000
_cell.angle_alpha   90.00
_cell.angle_beta   90.00
_cell.angle_gamma   90.00
#
_symmetry.space_group_name_H-M   'P 1'
#
loop_
_entity.id
_entity.type
_entity.pdbx_description
1 polymer ?
#
loop_
_entity_poly.entity_id
_entity_poly.type
_entity_poly.pdbx_seq_one_letter_code
_entity_poly.pdbx_strand_id
1 'polypeptide(L)'
;MSLTVVYILVAILLFGLLVLVHEFGHFLTAKLSGVQVNEFSLFMGPAIWKKQKGETLYSLRCIPIGGYCAMEGEDGDSDNPRAFGRAKVWKRLLILVAGSFMNLVAGLLIMTIYVASVYQAIPTRAVASVDSASVFAGQLQAGDSFYSIGGERVYTSGDVTMLLDRCEGGTADIVVLRGGEKVRLPNAQVERRDFDGEQLYGFTIDVQEKTLGGTLGFSWNSCVDFVRIVRLGLGDLFTGRAGLKDMSGPVGIVEQVTETANQQESAWEGLAVVLYYFSFIAINLGVMNLLPIPALDGGRIVGLLLTTLIERIT
;
A
#
# COMPACT_ATOMS: atom_id res chain seq x y z
N MET A 1 -31.24 -3.33 1.06
CA MET A 1 -30.13 -2.36 1.13
C MET A 1 -29.43 -2.42 -0.22
N SER A 2 -29.18 -1.29 -0.88
CA SER A 2 -28.47 -1.32 -2.17
C SER A 2 -27.03 -1.83 -1.97
N LEU A 3 -26.45 -2.51 -2.97
CA LEU A 3 -25.06 -2.97 -2.92
C LEU A 3 -24.09 -1.82 -2.65
N THR A 4 -24.35 -0.66 -3.20
CA THR A 4 -23.60 0.58 -2.95
C THR A 4 -23.48 0.90 -1.45
N VAL A 5 -24.59 0.85 -0.71
CA VAL A 5 -24.59 1.10 0.74
C VAL A 5 -23.76 0.04 1.47
N VAL A 6 -23.83 -1.23 1.03
CA VAL A 6 -23.00 -2.30 1.61
C VAL A 6 -21.53 -2.00 1.41
N TYR A 7 -21.10 -1.63 0.20
CA TYR A 7 -19.69 -1.32 -0.10
C TYR A 7 -19.19 -0.11 0.69
N ILE A 8 -19.98 0.95 0.83
CA ILE A 8 -19.64 2.10 1.66
C ILE A 8 -19.46 1.70 3.13
N LEU A 9 -20.37 0.90 3.69
CA LEU A 9 -20.26 0.45 5.07
C LEU A 9 -19.03 -0.44 5.28
N VAL A 10 -18.76 -1.36 4.34
CA VAL A 10 -17.57 -2.21 4.37
C VAL A 10 -16.31 -1.35 4.27
N ALA A 11 -16.27 -0.35 3.38
CA ALA A 11 -15.15 0.56 3.24
C ALA A 11 -14.86 1.33 4.54
N ILE A 12 -15.89 1.90 5.18
CA ILE A 12 -15.74 2.61 6.45
C ILE A 12 -15.22 1.67 7.55
N LEU A 13 -15.79 0.45 7.64
CA LEU A 13 -15.37 -0.55 8.62
C LEU A 13 -13.90 -0.95 8.43
N LEU A 14 -13.50 -1.24 7.19
CA LEU A 14 -12.12 -1.63 6.86
C LEU A 14 -11.15 -0.47 7.12
N PHE A 15 -11.52 0.78 6.77
CA PHE A 15 -10.69 1.94 7.08
C PHE A 15 -10.48 2.09 8.60
N GLY A 16 -11.56 1.99 9.39
CA GLY A 16 -11.46 1.98 10.84
C GLY A 16 -10.58 0.85 11.37
N LEU A 17 -10.65 -0.34 10.75
CA LEU A 17 -9.79 -1.48 11.10
C LEU A 17 -8.32 -1.21 10.79
N LEU A 18 -7.99 -0.57 9.66
CA LEU A 18 -6.60 -0.23 9.31
C LEU A 18 -6.00 0.76 10.31
N VAL A 19 -6.78 1.76 10.72
CA VAL A 19 -6.35 2.70 11.77
C VAL A 19 -6.17 1.98 13.10
N LEU A 20 -7.11 1.10 13.47
CA LEU A 20 -6.98 0.30 14.71
C LEU A 20 -5.73 -0.58 14.69
N VAL A 21 -5.41 -1.22 13.55
CA VAL A 21 -4.20 -2.05 13.38
C VAL A 21 -2.94 -1.20 13.52
N HIS A 22 -2.94 0.00 12.97
CA HIS A 22 -1.84 0.97 13.12
C HIS A 22 -1.62 1.33 14.58
N GLU A 23 -2.65 1.81 15.27
CA GLU A 23 -2.58 2.19 16.68
C GLU A 23 -2.23 1.00 17.59
N PHE A 24 -2.72 -0.19 17.23
CA PHE A 24 -2.37 -1.42 17.93
C PHE A 24 -0.88 -1.75 17.82
N GLY A 25 -0.23 -1.42 16.71
CA GLY A 25 1.22 -1.52 16.56
C GLY A 25 1.97 -0.71 17.61
N HIS A 26 1.62 0.57 17.77
CA HIS A 26 2.19 1.44 18.80
C HIS A 26 1.90 0.91 20.20
N PHE A 27 0.63 0.56 20.48
CA PHE A 27 0.19 0.03 21.74
C PHE A 27 0.97 -1.22 22.17
N LEU A 28 1.02 -2.22 21.32
CA LEU A 28 1.68 -3.49 21.60
C LEU A 28 3.18 -3.28 21.88
N THR A 29 3.84 -2.50 21.01
CA THR A 29 5.27 -2.26 21.12
C THR A 29 5.61 -1.38 22.32
N ALA A 30 4.78 -0.40 22.68
CA ALA A 30 4.94 0.40 23.89
C ALA A 30 4.85 -0.49 25.14
N LYS A 31 3.83 -1.34 25.23
CA LYS A 31 3.66 -2.30 26.36
C LYS A 31 4.85 -3.25 26.46
N LEU A 32 5.30 -3.85 25.37
CA LEU A 32 6.47 -4.74 25.33
C LEU A 32 7.78 -4.02 25.68
N SER A 33 7.86 -2.72 25.38
CA SER A 33 9.01 -1.88 25.70
C SER A 33 9.02 -1.38 27.16
N GLY A 34 7.91 -1.58 27.90
CA GLY A 34 7.75 -1.13 29.28
C GLY A 34 7.29 0.32 29.40
N VAL A 35 6.88 0.96 28.31
CA VAL A 35 6.31 2.32 28.28
C VAL A 35 4.85 2.25 28.76
N GLN A 36 4.45 3.19 29.62
CA GLN A 36 3.08 3.27 30.10
C GLN A 36 2.17 3.81 28.99
N VAL A 37 1.07 3.10 28.73
CA VAL A 37 0.00 3.56 27.84
C VAL A 37 -1.19 3.98 28.68
N ASN A 38 -1.53 5.26 28.62
CA ASN A 38 -2.60 5.87 29.40
C ASN A 38 -3.97 5.59 28.78
N GLU A 39 -4.09 5.72 27.46
CA GLU A 39 -5.34 5.43 26.75
C GLU A 39 -5.06 4.76 25.40
N PHE A 40 -5.89 3.76 25.07
CA PHE A 40 -5.98 3.17 23.74
C PHE A 40 -7.41 3.35 23.24
N SER A 41 -7.58 4.17 22.21
CA SER A 41 -8.88 4.58 21.70
C SER A 41 -9.11 4.11 20.27
N LEU A 42 -10.25 3.46 20.04
CA LEU A 42 -10.80 3.29 18.72
C LEU A 42 -11.71 4.49 18.44
N PHE A 43 -11.46 5.16 17.28
CA PHE A 43 -12.14 6.36 16.85
C PHE A 43 -11.84 7.61 17.69
N MET A 44 -12.46 8.73 17.34
CA MET A 44 -12.28 10.05 17.96
C MET A 44 -13.57 10.63 18.49
N GLY A 45 -13.50 11.79 19.18
CA GLY A 45 -14.65 12.49 19.74
C GLY A 45 -15.09 11.97 21.10
N PRO A 46 -16.34 12.25 21.54
CA PRO A 46 -16.89 11.78 22.81
C PRO A 46 -16.91 10.26 22.90
N ALA A 47 -16.55 9.71 24.08
CA ALA A 47 -16.54 8.27 24.27
C ALA A 47 -17.94 7.71 24.48
N ILE A 48 -18.28 6.68 23.70
CA ILE A 48 -19.50 5.89 23.83
C ILE A 48 -19.33 4.83 24.93
N TRP A 49 -18.10 4.27 25.00
CA TRP A 49 -17.77 3.24 25.97
C TRP A 49 -16.34 3.44 26.48
N LYS A 50 -16.13 3.20 27.77
CA LYS A 50 -14.82 3.26 28.45
C LYS A 50 -14.66 2.11 29.40
N LYS A 51 -13.47 1.54 29.47
CA LYS A 51 -13.12 0.50 30.47
C LYS A 51 -11.67 0.66 30.88
N GLN A 52 -11.46 0.90 32.16
CA GLN A 52 -10.12 0.86 32.77
C GLN A 52 -9.69 -0.58 32.97
N LYS A 53 -8.50 -0.96 32.47
CA LYS A 53 -7.87 -2.25 32.72
C LYS A 53 -6.40 -2.02 33.08
N GLY A 54 -6.06 -2.19 34.35
CA GLY A 54 -4.74 -1.81 34.84
C GLY A 54 -4.50 -0.31 34.68
N GLU A 55 -3.38 0.04 34.10
CA GLU A 55 -2.99 1.45 33.86
C GLU A 55 -3.62 2.06 32.61
N THR A 56 -4.19 1.26 31.71
CA THR A 56 -4.70 1.72 30.41
C THR A 56 -6.21 1.86 30.40
N LEU A 57 -6.69 3.01 29.96
CA LEU A 57 -8.09 3.25 29.62
C LEU A 57 -8.35 2.79 28.18
N TYR A 58 -9.22 1.84 27.99
CA TYR A 58 -9.72 1.44 26.66
C TYR A 58 -11.00 2.20 26.37
N SER A 59 -11.10 2.82 25.21
CA SER A 59 -12.28 3.61 24.83
C SER A 59 -12.72 3.33 23.41
N LEU A 60 -14.05 3.39 23.19
CA LEU A 60 -14.70 3.45 21.90
C LEU A 60 -15.39 4.82 21.79
N ARG A 61 -15.12 5.55 20.71
CA ARG A 61 -15.59 6.91 20.53
C ARG A 61 -16.56 7.01 19.34
N CYS A 62 -17.32 8.11 19.26
CA CYS A 62 -18.47 8.19 18.38
C CYS A 62 -18.16 8.61 16.94
N ILE A 63 -16.99 9.20 16.65
CA ILE A 63 -16.63 9.65 15.31
C ILE A 63 -15.77 8.56 14.67
N PRO A 64 -16.27 7.81 13.66
CA PRO A 64 -15.59 6.63 13.13
C PRO A 64 -14.41 7.00 12.20
N ILE A 65 -13.58 7.93 12.64
CA ILE A 65 -12.37 8.41 11.96
C ILE A 65 -11.23 8.38 12.96
N GLY A 66 -10.10 7.77 12.57
CA GLY A 66 -8.91 7.75 13.39
C GLY A 66 -8.97 6.80 14.59
N GLY A 67 -8.05 6.99 15.46
CA GLY A 67 -7.81 6.32 16.73
C GLY A 67 -6.59 6.94 17.37
N TYR A 68 -6.22 6.53 18.56
CA TYR A 68 -4.96 6.95 19.15
C TYR A 68 -4.50 6.01 20.28
N CYS A 69 -3.20 5.99 20.47
CA CYS A 69 -2.50 5.34 21.55
C CYS A 69 -1.75 6.40 22.35
N ALA A 70 -2.36 6.91 23.45
CA ALA A 70 -1.73 7.93 24.28
C ALA A 70 -0.71 7.30 25.24
N MET A 71 0.56 7.60 25.03
CA MET A 71 1.65 7.15 25.89
C MET A 71 2.03 8.23 26.90
N GLU A 72 2.44 7.81 28.06
CA GLU A 72 2.91 8.73 29.11
C GLU A 72 4.17 9.48 28.65
N GLY A 73 4.16 10.81 28.77
CA GLY A 73 5.30 11.65 28.40
C GLY A 73 5.66 11.63 26.91
N GLU A 74 4.66 11.43 26.04
CA GLU A 74 4.85 11.47 24.59
C GLU A 74 4.89 12.90 24.04
N ASP A 75 3.98 13.76 24.52
CA ASP A 75 3.84 15.15 24.06
C ASP A 75 4.38 16.18 25.06
N GLY A 76 5.13 15.75 26.07
CA GLY A 76 5.69 16.64 27.09
C GLY A 76 6.56 15.92 28.11
N ASP A 77 7.13 16.71 29.02
CA ASP A 77 7.94 16.16 30.10
C ASP A 77 7.09 15.39 31.10
N SER A 78 7.61 14.28 31.57
CA SER A 78 6.99 13.48 32.62
C SER A 78 8.03 12.92 33.59
N ASP A 79 7.72 12.94 34.88
CA ASP A 79 8.53 12.36 35.93
C ASP A 79 8.36 10.86 36.08
N ASN A 80 7.41 10.28 35.35
CA ASN A 80 7.18 8.85 35.37
C ASN A 80 8.38 8.09 34.74
N PRO A 81 8.98 7.14 35.48
CA PRO A 81 10.12 6.37 34.95
C PRO A 81 9.77 5.52 33.71
N ARG A 82 8.47 5.29 33.47
CA ARG A 82 7.94 4.56 32.32
C ARG A 82 7.44 5.49 31.20
N ALA A 83 7.78 6.78 31.25
CA ALA A 83 7.43 7.72 30.20
C ALA A 83 8.15 7.39 28.90
N PHE A 84 7.50 7.64 27.75
CA PHE A 84 8.06 7.46 26.41
C PHE A 84 9.39 8.22 26.24
N GLY A 85 9.43 9.49 26.72
CA GLY A 85 10.64 10.32 26.66
C GLY A 85 11.85 9.74 27.41
N ARG A 86 11.62 8.93 28.45
CA ARG A 86 12.66 8.28 29.28
C ARG A 86 13.08 6.91 28.75
N ALA A 87 12.38 6.37 27.76
CA ALA A 87 12.74 5.09 27.16
C ALA A 87 13.99 5.23 26.30
N LYS A 88 14.78 4.14 26.18
CA LYS A 88 15.97 4.10 25.32
C LYS A 88 15.57 4.43 23.88
N VAL A 89 16.41 5.18 23.16
CA VAL A 89 16.16 5.66 21.78
C VAL A 89 15.68 4.54 20.85
N TRP A 90 16.34 3.37 20.86
CA TRP A 90 15.95 2.25 20.02
C TRP A 90 14.52 1.72 20.33
N LYS A 91 14.07 1.77 21.61
CA LYS A 91 12.71 1.40 21.99
C LYS A 91 11.69 2.41 21.45
N ARG A 92 12.02 3.70 21.56
CA ARG A 92 11.20 4.79 21.00
C ARG A 92 11.07 4.64 19.49
N LEU A 93 12.18 4.34 18.78
CA LEU A 93 12.16 4.07 17.34
C LEU A 93 11.28 2.88 16.98
N LEU A 94 11.40 1.74 17.71
CA LEU A 94 10.56 0.58 17.47
C LEU A 94 9.06 0.90 17.68
N ILE A 95 8.72 1.67 18.70
CA ILE A 95 7.34 2.08 18.95
C ILE A 95 6.82 2.93 17.78
N LEU A 96 7.58 3.94 17.34
CA LEU A 96 7.19 4.84 16.24
C LEU A 96 7.05 4.11 14.90
N VAL A 97 7.89 3.11 14.61
CA VAL A 97 7.81 2.34 13.34
C VAL A 97 6.70 1.30 13.39
N ALA A 98 6.28 0.85 14.58
CA ALA A 98 5.39 -0.29 14.74
C ALA A 98 4.00 -0.09 14.13
N GLY A 99 3.44 1.11 14.17
CA GLY A 99 2.16 1.42 13.54
C GLY A 99 2.21 1.21 12.03
N SER A 100 3.19 1.83 11.38
CA SER A 100 3.43 1.67 9.94
C SER A 100 3.72 0.22 9.55
N PHE A 101 4.56 -0.47 10.33
CA PHE A 101 4.87 -1.89 10.10
C PHE A 101 3.62 -2.77 10.15
N MET A 102 2.72 -2.55 11.11
CA MET A 102 1.47 -3.30 11.22
C MET A 102 0.55 -3.05 10.02
N ASN A 103 0.52 -1.85 9.46
CA ASN A 103 -0.22 -1.57 8.23
C ASN A 103 0.36 -2.29 7.01
N LEU A 104 1.69 -2.38 6.88
CA LEU A 104 2.33 -3.17 5.82
C LEU A 104 1.99 -4.66 5.95
N VAL A 105 2.01 -5.20 7.17
CA VAL A 105 1.61 -6.58 7.44
C VAL A 105 0.13 -6.80 7.10
N ALA A 106 -0.76 -5.89 7.51
CA ALA A 106 -2.18 -5.96 7.19
C ALA A 106 -2.43 -5.92 5.67
N GLY A 107 -1.75 -5.01 4.94
CA GLY A 107 -1.82 -4.95 3.49
C GLY A 107 -1.42 -6.26 2.82
N LEU A 108 -0.31 -6.87 3.25
CA LEU A 108 0.14 -8.17 2.74
C LEU A 108 -0.86 -9.28 3.04
N LEU A 109 -1.44 -9.32 4.24
CA LEU A 109 -2.46 -10.31 4.60
C LEU A 109 -3.73 -10.15 3.75
N ILE A 110 -4.23 -8.92 3.60
CA ILE A 110 -5.40 -8.62 2.77
C ILE A 110 -5.13 -9.01 1.30
N MET A 111 -3.96 -8.65 0.75
CA MET A 111 -3.56 -9.04 -0.61
C MET A 111 -3.49 -10.55 -0.76
N THR A 112 -2.96 -11.26 0.22
CA THR A 112 -2.87 -12.72 0.19
C THR A 112 -4.27 -13.36 0.17
N ILE A 113 -5.20 -12.84 0.97
CA ILE A 113 -6.60 -13.28 0.98
C ILE A 113 -7.24 -13.00 -0.39
N TYR A 114 -7.04 -11.80 -0.93
CA TYR A 114 -7.54 -11.42 -2.25
C TYR A 114 -7.04 -12.38 -3.34
N VAL A 115 -5.73 -12.57 -3.46
CA VAL A 115 -5.12 -13.45 -4.47
C VAL A 115 -5.59 -14.90 -4.29
N ALA A 116 -5.65 -15.38 -3.04
CA ALA A 116 -6.13 -16.72 -2.74
C ALA A 116 -7.61 -16.94 -3.12
N SER A 117 -8.43 -15.89 -3.05
CA SER A 117 -9.87 -15.98 -3.27
C SER A 117 -10.28 -15.74 -4.73
N VAL A 118 -9.57 -14.87 -5.45
CA VAL A 118 -9.99 -14.35 -6.77
C VAL A 118 -9.29 -15.10 -7.90
N TYR A 119 -7.98 -15.35 -7.78
CA TYR A 119 -7.23 -15.93 -8.88
C TYR A 119 -7.39 -17.46 -8.95
N GLN A 120 -7.71 -17.98 -10.13
CA GLN A 120 -7.68 -19.41 -10.43
C GLN A 120 -6.26 -19.87 -10.79
N ALA A 121 -5.52 -19.05 -11.52
CA ALA A 121 -4.12 -19.22 -11.87
C ALA A 121 -3.37 -17.91 -11.59
N ILE A 122 -2.11 -17.96 -11.24
CA ILE A 122 -1.31 -16.78 -10.89
C ILE A 122 -0.70 -16.18 -12.16
N PRO A 123 -0.99 -14.91 -12.50
CA PRO A 123 -0.35 -14.22 -13.62
C PRO A 123 1.16 -14.12 -13.39
N THR A 124 1.94 -14.41 -14.43
CA THR A 124 3.38 -14.24 -14.42
C THR A 124 3.77 -12.88 -15.00
N ARG A 125 5.04 -12.69 -15.31
CA ARG A 125 5.55 -11.55 -16.09
C ARG A 125 5.97 -11.98 -17.48
N ALA A 126 5.73 -13.26 -17.83
CA ALA A 126 6.11 -13.82 -19.11
C ALA A 126 5.04 -13.55 -20.16
N VAL A 127 5.48 -13.31 -21.37
CA VAL A 127 4.66 -13.18 -22.57
C VAL A 127 4.21 -14.58 -22.99
N ALA A 128 2.91 -14.83 -23.07
CA ALA A 128 2.36 -16.07 -23.60
C ALA A 128 2.30 -16.03 -25.13
N SER A 129 1.83 -14.90 -25.71
CA SER A 129 1.78 -14.69 -27.15
C SER A 129 1.85 -13.22 -27.50
N VAL A 130 2.24 -12.93 -28.75
CA VAL A 130 2.26 -11.56 -29.31
C VAL A 130 1.47 -11.61 -30.62
N ASP A 131 0.49 -10.72 -30.75
CA ASP A 131 -0.29 -10.56 -31.98
C ASP A 131 0.57 -9.97 -33.09
N SER A 132 0.35 -10.40 -34.32
CA SER A 132 1.08 -9.90 -35.51
C SER A 132 0.80 -8.42 -35.80
N ALA A 133 -0.34 -7.89 -35.39
CA ALA A 133 -0.71 -6.47 -35.48
C ALA A 133 -0.12 -5.61 -34.36
N SER A 134 0.46 -6.22 -33.33
CA SER A 134 1.11 -5.50 -32.23
C SER A 134 2.33 -4.73 -32.70
N VAL A 135 2.61 -3.57 -32.07
CA VAL A 135 3.90 -2.86 -32.25
C VAL A 135 5.09 -3.66 -31.75
N PHE A 136 4.84 -4.64 -30.88
CA PHE A 136 5.87 -5.54 -30.35
C PHE A 136 6.13 -6.77 -31.21
N ALA A 137 5.40 -6.93 -32.34
CA ALA A 137 5.62 -8.05 -33.26
C ALA A 137 7.07 -8.09 -33.75
N GLY A 138 7.71 -9.24 -33.65
CA GLY A 138 9.13 -9.42 -34.01
C GLY A 138 10.15 -8.90 -32.97
N GLN A 139 9.73 -8.17 -31.93
CA GLN A 139 10.59 -7.71 -30.84
C GLN A 139 10.44 -8.59 -29.59
N LEU A 140 9.20 -8.78 -29.14
CA LEU A 140 8.86 -9.72 -28.07
C LEU A 140 8.59 -11.11 -28.63
N GLN A 141 8.87 -12.12 -27.84
CA GLN A 141 8.64 -13.53 -28.14
C GLN A 141 7.91 -14.22 -26.99
N ALA A 142 7.16 -15.27 -27.29
CA ALA A 142 6.59 -16.12 -26.25
C ALA A 142 7.70 -16.66 -25.33
N GLY A 143 7.48 -16.59 -24.01
CA GLY A 143 8.47 -16.93 -22.98
C GLY A 143 9.37 -15.77 -22.54
N ASP A 144 9.38 -14.61 -23.21
CA ASP A 144 10.04 -13.42 -22.68
C ASP A 144 9.41 -12.97 -21.39
N SER A 145 10.18 -12.79 -20.33
CA SER A 145 9.67 -12.29 -19.05
C SER A 145 10.12 -10.85 -18.84
N PHE A 146 9.17 -9.93 -18.70
CA PHE A 146 9.47 -8.52 -18.48
C PHE A 146 10.32 -8.33 -17.22
N TYR A 147 11.44 -7.65 -17.35
CA TYR A 147 12.37 -7.33 -16.28
C TYR A 147 12.28 -5.88 -15.85
N SER A 148 12.33 -4.94 -16.80
CA SER A 148 12.15 -3.50 -16.55
C SER A 148 11.61 -2.79 -17.78
N ILE A 149 10.88 -1.69 -17.57
CA ILE A 149 10.30 -0.81 -18.59
C ILE A 149 10.61 0.62 -18.18
N GLY A 150 11.19 1.42 -19.06
CA GLY A 150 11.56 2.80 -18.77
C GLY A 150 12.48 2.97 -17.54
N GLY A 151 13.35 1.98 -17.27
CA GLY A 151 14.22 1.94 -16.10
C GLY A 151 13.56 1.39 -14.80
N GLU A 152 12.24 1.29 -14.75
CA GLU A 152 11.50 0.76 -13.59
C GLU A 152 11.41 -0.78 -13.65
N ARG A 153 11.62 -1.42 -12.49
CA ARG A 153 11.52 -2.89 -12.36
C ARG A 153 10.08 -3.35 -12.51
N VAL A 154 9.85 -4.44 -13.23
CA VAL A 154 8.55 -5.13 -13.30
C VAL A 154 8.45 -6.19 -12.20
N TYR A 155 7.42 -6.12 -11.36
CA TYR A 155 7.15 -7.07 -10.28
C TYR A 155 5.96 -7.98 -10.57
N THR A 156 4.90 -7.44 -11.19
CA THR A 156 3.66 -8.14 -11.52
C THR A 156 3.29 -7.96 -12.99
N SER A 157 2.30 -8.69 -13.47
CA SER A 157 1.73 -8.48 -14.81
C SER A 157 1.06 -7.11 -14.94
N GLY A 158 0.42 -6.62 -13.88
CA GLY A 158 -0.23 -5.30 -13.86
C GLY A 158 0.77 -4.15 -14.07
N ASP A 159 2.01 -4.31 -13.60
CA ASP A 159 3.08 -3.33 -13.81
C ASP A 159 3.37 -3.09 -15.28
N VAL A 160 3.30 -4.14 -16.09
CA VAL A 160 3.67 -4.04 -17.51
C VAL A 160 2.83 -2.97 -18.18
N THR A 161 1.50 -3.07 -18.07
CA THR A 161 0.59 -2.08 -18.68
C THR A 161 0.78 -0.70 -18.06
N MET A 162 0.83 -0.60 -16.73
CA MET A 162 0.99 0.66 -16.02
C MET A 162 2.30 1.37 -16.40
N LEU A 163 3.42 0.64 -16.51
CA LEU A 163 4.70 1.23 -16.88
C LEU A 163 4.76 1.62 -18.37
N LEU A 164 4.14 0.84 -19.25
CA LEU A 164 4.01 1.20 -20.67
C LEU A 164 3.18 2.48 -20.83
N ASP A 165 2.06 2.61 -20.11
CA ASP A 165 1.20 3.81 -20.15
C ASP A 165 1.93 5.08 -19.64
N ARG A 166 2.92 4.92 -18.76
CA ARG A 166 3.74 6.03 -18.26
C ARG A 166 4.88 6.47 -19.20
N CYS A 167 5.13 5.71 -20.27
CA CYS A 167 6.21 6.05 -21.21
C CYS A 167 5.80 7.25 -22.06
N GLU A 168 6.48 8.38 -21.86
CA GLU A 168 6.29 9.60 -22.64
C GLU A 168 6.93 9.46 -24.03
N GLY A 169 6.31 10.06 -25.05
CA GLY A 169 6.86 10.07 -26.41
C GLY A 169 6.68 8.77 -27.20
N GLY A 170 5.84 7.83 -26.70
CA GLY A 170 5.48 6.62 -27.43
C GLY A 170 6.62 5.63 -27.64
N THR A 171 7.71 5.74 -26.88
CA THR A 171 8.84 4.80 -26.88
C THR A 171 9.31 4.50 -25.47
N ALA A 172 9.88 3.30 -25.27
CA ALA A 172 10.47 2.89 -23.99
C ALA A 172 11.69 2.00 -24.19
N ASP A 173 12.62 2.09 -23.26
CA ASP A 173 13.66 1.07 -23.11
C ASP A 173 13.09 -0.09 -22.30
N ILE A 174 12.93 -1.24 -22.95
CA ILE A 174 12.39 -2.45 -22.33
C ILE A 174 13.51 -3.46 -22.17
N VAL A 175 13.59 -4.09 -21.02
CA VAL A 175 14.46 -5.24 -20.78
C VAL A 175 13.60 -6.45 -20.45
N VAL A 176 13.82 -7.54 -21.16
CA VAL A 176 13.19 -8.84 -20.91
C VAL A 176 14.23 -9.89 -20.54
N LEU A 177 13.80 -10.94 -19.87
CA LEU A 177 14.59 -12.16 -19.68
C LEU A 177 14.14 -13.16 -20.74
N ARG A 178 15.03 -13.49 -21.65
CA ARG A 178 14.85 -14.49 -22.72
C ARG A 178 15.80 -15.65 -22.48
N GLY A 179 15.26 -16.82 -22.19
CA GLY A 179 16.09 -17.97 -21.81
C GLY A 179 16.97 -17.76 -20.57
N GLY A 180 16.59 -16.84 -19.68
CA GLY A 180 17.36 -16.47 -18.49
C GLY A 180 18.35 -15.32 -18.68
N GLU A 181 18.61 -14.91 -19.91
CA GLU A 181 19.51 -13.78 -20.24
C GLU A 181 18.74 -12.48 -20.42
N LYS A 182 19.37 -11.35 -20.06
CA LYS A 182 18.78 -10.02 -20.26
C LYS A 182 18.93 -9.56 -21.70
N VAL A 183 17.81 -9.43 -22.39
CA VAL A 183 17.72 -8.85 -23.73
C VAL A 183 17.16 -7.42 -23.60
N ARG A 184 17.89 -6.45 -24.18
CA ARG A 184 17.45 -5.06 -24.22
C ARG A 184 16.76 -4.78 -25.56
N LEU A 185 15.61 -4.13 -25.46
CA LEU A 185 14.84 -3.59 -26.58
C LEU A 185 14.86 -2.07 -26.45
N PRO A 186 15.91 -1.40 -27.02
CA PRO A 186 16.05 0.04 -26.88
C PRO A 186 15.03 0.75 -27.78
N ASN A 187 14.46 1.85 -27.27
CA ASN A 187 13.50 2.68 -28.01
C ASN A 187 12.34 1.86 -28.62
N ALA A 188 11.89 0.81 -27.93
CA ALA A 188 10.74 0.03 -28.37
C ALA A 188 9.52 0.96 -28.50
N GLN A 189 8.78 0.87 -29.62
CA GLN A 189 7.54 1.62 -29.79
C GLN A 189 6.51 1.13 -28.78
N VAL A 190 5.83 2.07 -28.12
CA VAL A 190 4.80 1.81 -27.12
C VAL A 190 3.55 2.52 -27.60
N GLU A 191 2.65 1.76 -28.20
CA GLU A 191 1.38 2.26 -28.71
C GLU A 191 0.30 1.21 -28.49
N ARG A 192 -0.86 1.64 -28.01
CA ARG A 192 -2.05 0.81 -27.98
C ARG A 192 -2.68 0.81 -29.36
N ARG A 193 -3.13 -0.35 -29.82
CA ARG A 193 -3.88 -0.51 -31.06
C ARG A 193 -5.24 -1.10 -30.79
N ASP A 194 -6.14 -0.90 -31.76
CA ASP A 194 -7.47 -1.48 -31.70
C ASP A 194 -7.39 -2.98 -31.99
N PHE A 195 -7.85 -3.79 -31.04
CA PHE A 195 -8.05 -5.22 -31.16
C PHE A 195 -9.50 -5.52 -30.80
N ASP A 196 -10.34 -5.74 -31.79
CA ASP A 196 -11.78 -6.03 -31.65
C ASP A 196 -12.55 -4.96 -30.83
N GLY A 197 -12.18 -3.69 -30.99
CA GLY A 197 -12.81 -2.55 -30.31
C GLY A 197 -12.16 -2.18 -28.97
N GLU A 198 -11.12 -2.89 -28.54
CA GLU A 198 -10.36 -2.59 -27.33
C GLU A 198 -8.96 -2.05 -27.64
N GLN A 199 -8.53 -1.03 -26.91
CA GLN A 199 -7.21 -0.43 -27.04
C GLN A 199 -6.18 -1.21 -26.22
N LEU A 200 -5.46 -2.12 -26.86
CA LEU A 200 -4.51 -3.05 -26.21
C LEU A 200 -3.09 -2.92 -26.80
N TYR A 201 -2.12 -3.47 -26.09
CA TYR A 201 -0.73 -3.58 -26.58
C TYR A 201 -0.50 -4.80 -27.51
N GLY A 202 -1.47 -5.71 -27.60
CA GLY A 202 -1.45 -6.86 -28.50
C GLY A 202 -0.46 -7.96 -28.08
N PHE A 203 -0.29 -8.17 -26.79
CA PHE A 203 0.35 -9.36 -26.23
C PHE A 203 -0.46 -9.90 -25.06
N THR A 204 -0.34 -11.19 -24.78
CA THR A 204 -0.95 -11.82 -23.61
C THR A 204 0.11 -12.24 -22.61
N ILE A 205 -0.26 -12.24 -21.34
CA ILE A 205 0.60 -12.65 -20.23
C ILE A 205 0.32 -14.11 -19.88
N ASP A 206 1.38 -14.86 -19.67
CA ASP A 206 1.34 -16.24 -19.25
C ASP A 206 0.89 -16.38 -17.78
N VAL A 207 0.27 -17.51 -17.46
CA VAL A 207 -0.22 -17.83 -16.13
C VAL A 207 0.40 -19.14 -15.66
N GLN A 208 0.62 -19.28 -14.35
CA GLN A 208 1.10 -20.50 -13.72
C GLN A 208 0.07 -21.08 -12.77
N GLU A 209 0.17 -22.38 -12.51
CA GLU A 209 -0.67 -23.03 -11.51
C GLU A 209 -0.62 -22.31 -10.16
N LYS A 210 -1.78 -22.20 -9.52
CA LYS A 210 -1.90 -21.60 -8.21
C LYS A 210 -1.35 -22.53 -7.14
N THR A 211 -0.24 -22.14 -6.55
CA THR A 211 0.38 -22.80 -5.39
C THR A 211 0.44 -21.84 -4.22
N LEU A 212 0.63 -22.36 -3.00
CA LEU A 212 0.80 -21.51 -1.82
C LEU A 212 2.01 -20.56 -1.98
N GLY A 213 3.13 -21.07 -2.47
CA GLY A 213 4.32 -20.28 -2.74
C GLY A 213 4.09 -19.22 -3.82
N GLY A 214 3.40 -19.57 -4.91
CA GLY A 214 3.01 -18.64 -5.97
C GLY A 214 2.07 -17.55 -5.46
N THR A 215 1.07 -17.90 -4.65
CA THR A 215 0.15 -16.94 -4.03
C THR A 215 0.89 -15.95 -3.13
N LEU A 216 1.74 -16.42 -2.22
CA LEU A 216 2.52 -15.55 -1.32
C LEU A 216 3.51 -14.69 -2.11
N GLY A 217 4.20 -15.26 -3.10
CA GLY A 217 5.14 -14.53 -3.95
C GLY A 217 4.47 -13.43 -4.78
N PHE A 218 3.31 -13.71 -5.37
CA PHE A 218 2.54 -12.71 -6.11
C PHE A 218 2.01 -11.62 -5.19
N SER A 219 1.47 -11.96 -4.01
CA SER A 219 1.00 -11.00 -3.01
C SER A 219 2.12 -10.10 -2.53
N TRP A 220 3.30 -10.65 -2.25
CA TRP A 220 4.49 -9.87 -1.88
C TRP A 220 4.89 -8.90 -2.99
N ASN A 221 4.99 -9.37 -4.22
CA ASN A 221 5.34 -8.54 -5.38
C ASN A 221 4.31 -7.44 -5.61
N SER A 222 3.01 -7.71 -5.43
CA SER A 222 1.96 -6.69 -5.50
C SER A 222 2.11 -5.62 -4.43
N CYS A 223 2.46 -6.00 -3.19
CA CYS A 223 2.73 -5.03 -2.13
C CYS A 223 3.98 -4.18 -2.42
N VAL A 224 5.05 -4.77 -2.98
CA VAL A 224 6.24 -4.03 -3.42
C VAL A 224 5.89 -3.06 -4.54
N ASP A 225 5.03 -3.48 -5.47
CA ASP A 225 4.51 -2.63 -6.52
C ASP A 225 3.70 -1.45 -5.96
N PHE A 226 2.85 -1.67 -4.99
CA PHE A 226 2.12 -0.60 -4.31
C PHE A 226 3.05 0.45 -3.68
N VAL A 227 4.14 0.02 -3.02
CA VAL A 227 5.16 0.95 -2.51
C VAL A 227 5.77 1.77 -3.65
N ARG A 228 6.04 1.14 -4.80
CA ARG A 228 6.56 1.84 -5.98
C ARG A 228 5.54 2.84 -6.53
N ILE A 229 4.25 2.47 -6.64
CA ILE A 229 3.19 3.38 -7.11
C ILE A 229 3.13 4.62 -6.23
N VAL A 230 3.21 4.47 -4.91
CA VAL A 230 3.29 5.60 -3.96
C VAL A 230 4.51 6.47 -4.26
N ARG A 231 5.69 5.86 -4.44
CA ARG A 231 6.92 6.59 -4.77
C ARG A 231 6.81 7.36 -6.10
N LEU A 232 6.25 6.72 -7.13
CA LEU A 232 6.05 7.36 -8.44
C LEU A 232 5.05 8.52 -8.33
N GLY A 233 3.93 8.35 -7.60
CA GLY A 233 2.95 9.40 -7.38
C GLY A 233 3.54 10.60 -6.62
N LEU A 234 4.35 10.35 -5.59
CA LEU A 234 5.09 11.42 -4.91
C LEU A 234 6.08 12.11 -5.87
N GLY A 235 6.79 11.34 -6.69
CA GLY A 235 7.67 11.90 -7.73
C GLY A 235 6.92 12.80 -8.71
N ASP A 236 5.75 12.37 -9.18
CA ASP A 236 4.91 13.16 -10.09
C ASP A 236 4.43 14.47 -9.45
N LEU A 237 4.12 14.43 -8.15
CA LEU A 237 3.76 15.63 -7.39
C LEU A 237 4.94 16.62 -7.29
N PHE A 238 6.14 16.14 -6.97
CA PHE A 238 7.33 17.00 -6.86
C PHE A 238 7.82 17.54 -8.21
N THR A 239 7.62 16.79 -9.29
CA THR A 239 8.00 17.23 -10.64
C THR A 239 6.92 18.06 -11.34
N GLY A 240 5.74 18.24 -10.72
CA GLY A 240 4.62 18.99 -11.28
C GLY A 240 3.87 18.24 -12.40
N ARG A 241 4.11 16.94 -12.57
CA ARG A 241 3.32 16.10 -13.50
C ARG A 241 1.90 15.83 -12.97
N ALA A 242 1.75 15.79 -11.64
CA ALA A 242 0.45 15.74 -10.97
C ALA A 242 0.30 16.96 -10.06
N GLY A 243 -0.92 17.49 -9.97
CA GLY A 243 -1.26 18.59 -9.05
C GLY A 243 -1.90 18.06 -7.76
N LEU A 244 -1.93 18.88 -6.72
CA LEU A 244 -2.66 18.56 -5.48
C LEU A 244 -4.16 18.30 -5.72
N LYS A 245 -4.73 18.82 -6.82
CA LYS A 245 -6.14 18.60 -7.21
C LYS A 245 -6.39 17.19 -7.73
N ASP A 246 -5.35 16.53 -8.21
CA ASP A 246 -5.42 15.15 -8.74
C ASP A 246 -5.36 14.11 -7.61
N MET A 247 -5.09 14.56 -6.38
CA MET A 247 -5.09 13.70 -5.20
C MET A 247 -6.51 13.53 -4.66
N SER A 248 -6.98 12.29 -4.66
CA SER A 248 -8.25 11.95 -4.02
C SER A 248 -8.10 11.94 -2.50
N GLY A 249 -8.95 12.72 -1.82
CA GLY A 249 -9.08 12.61 -0.36
C GLY A 249 -9.83 11.31 0.05
N PRO A 250 -9.96 11.03 1.37
CA PRO A 250 -10.61 9.81 1.85
C PRO A 250 -12.02 9.57 1.26
N VAL A 251 -12.80 10.62 1.06
CA VAL A 251 -14.14 10.54 0.46
C VAL A 251 -14.05 10.12 -1.01
N GLY A 252 -13.15 10.74 -1.78
CA GLY A 252 -12.97 10.39 -3.19
C GLY A 252 -12.43 8.96 -3.37
N ILE A 253 -11.59 8.46 -2.45
CA ILE A 253 -11.15 7.06 -2.46
C ILE A 253 -12.35 6.12 -2.24
N VAL A 254 -13.20 6.38 -1.24
CA VAL A 254 -14.39 5.57 -0.98
C VAL A 254 -15.34 5.60 -2.18
N GLU A 255 -15.54 6.76 -2.81
CA GLU A 255 -16.35 6.92 -4.00
C GLU A 255 -15.81 6.07 -5.17
N GLN A 256 -14.53 6.20 -5.47
CA GLN A 256 -13.87 5.43 -6.54
C GLN A 256 -13.93 3.92 -6.30
N VAL A 257 -13.66 3.46 -5.09
CA VAL A 257 -13.76 2.03 -4.72
C VAL A 257 -15.18 1.53 -4.90
N THR A 258 -16.17 2.30 -4.42
CA THR A 258 -17.57 1.93 -4.50
C THR A 258 -18.08 1.93 -5.95
N GLU A 259 -17.68 2.90 -6.76
CA GLU A 259 -18.03 2.98 -8.17
C GLU A 259 -17.46 1.77 -8.93
N THR A 260 -16.16 1.49 -8.77
CA THR A 260 -15.51 0.34 -9.39
C THR A 260 -16.14 -0.99 -8.95
N ALA A 261 -16.49 -1.12 -7.66
CA ALA A 261 -17.15 -2.31 -7.13
C ALA A 261 -18.57 -2.51 -7.70
N ASN A 262 -19.32 -1.42 -7.92
CA ASN A 262 -20.66 -1.47 -8.51
C ASN A 262 -20.68 -1.81 -10.01
N GLN A 263 -19.56 -1.62 -10.71
CA GLN A 263 -19.42 -1.97 -12.12
C GLN A 263 -19.18 -3.48 -12.33
N GLN A 264 -18.95 -4.23 -11.25
CA GLN A 264 -18.72 -5.67 -11.34
C GLN A 264 -20.04 -6.44 -11.56
N GLU A 265 -19.93 -7.59 -12.23
CA GLU A 265 -21.10 -8.43 -12.56
C GLU A 265 -21.72 -9.11 -11.33
N SER A 266 -20.92 -9.37 -10.30
CA SER A 266 -21.37 -10.01 -9.07
C SER A 266 -20.97 -9.26 -7.80
N ALA A 267 -21.74 -9.44 -6.73
CA ALA A 267 -21.41 -8.89 -5.42
C ALA A 267 -20.07 -9.40 -4.86
N TRP A 268 -19.68 -10.61 -5.23
CA TRP A 268 -18.40 -11.19 -4.85
C TRP A 268 -17.24 -10.47 -5.53
N GLU A 269 -17.32 -10.22 -6.82
CA GLU A 269 -16.32 -9.45 -7.56
C GLU A 269 -16.22 -8.01 -7.03
N GLY A 270 -17.37 -7.38 -6.74
CA GLY A 270 -17.37 -6.08 -6.08
C GLY A 270 -16.66 -6.08 -4.73
N LEU A 271 -16.86 -7.11 -3.91
CA LEU A 271 -16.14 -7.26 -2.64
C LEU A 271 -14.64 -7.51 -2.86
N ALA A 272 -14.27 -8.26 -3.89
CA ALA A 272 -12.89 -8.49 -4.26
C ALA A 272 -12.17 -7.18 -4.65
N VAL A 273 -12.83 -6.31 -5.40
CA VAL A 273 -12.35 -4.95 -5.72
C VAL A 273 -12.10 -4.18 -4.42
N VAL A 274 -13.04 -4.21 -3.49
CA VAL A 274 -12.87 -3.56 -2.18
C VAL A 274 -11.63 -4.08 -1.46
N LEU A 275 -11.43 -5.40 -1.38
CA LEU A 275 -10.26 -6.00 -0.73
C LEU A 275 -8.93 -5.58 -1.40
N TYR A 276 -8.90 -5.54 -2.74
CA TYR A 276 -7.72 -5.09 -3.49
C TYR A 276 -7.33 -3.65 -3.13
N TYR A 277 -8.29 -2.72 -3.19
CA TYR A 277 -8.05 -1.33 -2.83
C TYR A 277 -7.67 -1.16 -1.35
N PHE A 278 -8.24 -1.96 -0.46
CA PHE A 278 -7.89 -1.89 0.96
C PHE A 278 -6.49 -2.41 1.25
N SER A 279 -6.01 -3.41 0.50
CA SER A 279 -4.59 -3.78 0.54
C SER A 279 -3.70 -2.61 0.10
N PHE A 280 -4.05 -1.95 -1.00
CA PHE A 280 -3.34 -0.76 -1.48
C PHE A 280 -3.34 0.38 -0.45
N ILE A 281 -4.50 0.69 0.14
CA ILE A 281 -4.63 1.72 1.18
C ILE A 281 -3.78 1.38 2.41
N ALA A 282 -3.78 0.12 2.85
CA ALA A 282 -2.98 -0.31 3.99
C ALA A 282 -1.48 -0.10 3.76
N ILE A 283 -0.98 -0.51 2.58
CA ILE A 283 0.43 -0.29 2.19
C ILE A 283 0.73 1.20 2.08
N ASN A 284 -0.16 1.97 1.45
CA ASN A 284 -0.01 3.42 1.31
C ASN A 284 0.07 4.10 2.68
N LEU A 285 -0.85 3.81 3.60
CA LEU A 285 -0.80 4.35 4.97
C LEU A 285 0.50 3.97 5.69
N GLY A 286 0.96 2.72 5.55
CA GLY A 286 2.23 2.28 6.13
C GLY A 286 3.43 3.08 5.60
N VAL A 287 3.49 3.32 4.29
CA VAL A 287 4.57 4.08 3.65
C VAL A 287 4.47 5.57 3.96
N MET A 288 3.28 6.16 3.82
CA MET A 288 3.06 7.59 4.03
C MET A 288 3.37 8.00 5.48
N ASN A 289 2.99 7.18 6.47
CA ASN A 289 3.27 7.46 7.87
C ASN A 289 4.77 7.42 8.21
N LEU A 290 5.62 6.81 7.38
CA LEU A 290 7.08 6.86 7.52
C LEU A 290 7.74 8.08 6.86
N LEU A 291 6.99 8.90 6.12
CA LEU A 291 7.55 10.11 5.52
C LEU A 291 7.93 11.13 6.61
N PRO A 292 8.99 11.94 6.39
CA PRO A 292 9.48 12.92 7.35
C PRO A 292 8.58 14.17 7.41
N ILE A 293 7.28 13.96 7.60
CA ILE A 293 6.27 15.01 7.70
C ILE A 293 5.91 15.19 9.19
N PRO A 294 5.90 16.40 9.75
CA PRO A 294 5.76 16.64 11.20
C PRO A 294 4.51 16.03 11.85
N ALA A 295 3.43 15.86 11.12
CA ALA A 295 2.17 15.27 11.62
C ALA A 295 2.14 13.73 11.62
N LEU A 296 3.18 13.08 11.07
CA LEU A 296 3.26 11.63 10.89
C LEU A 296 4.35 11.02 11.77
N ASP A 297 4.33 9.70 11.95
CA ASP A 297 5.34 8.98 12.73
C ASP A 297 6.76 9.20 12.20
N GLY A 298 6.93 9.27 10.88
CA GLY A 298 8.20 9.57 10.24
C GLY A 298 8.78 10.92 10.65
N GLY A 299 7.94 11.93 10.84
CA GLY A 299 8.37 13.22 11.38
C GLY A 299 8.88 13.12 12.82
N ARG A 300 8.18 12.33 13.66
CA ARG A 300 8.59 12.04 15.04
C ARG A 300 9.90 11.23 15.08
N ILE A 301 10.08 10.29 14.14
CA ILE A 301 11.34 9.52 14.00
C ILE A 301 12.50 10.45 13.67
N VAL A 302 12.35 11.33 12.68
CA VAL A 302 13.38 12.30 12.31
C VAL A 302 13.69 13.25 13.47
N GLY A 303 12.66 13.78 14.15
CA GLY A 303 12.85 14.61 15.34
C GLY A 303 13.65 13.88 16.44
N LEU A 304 13.30 12.62 16.72
CA LEU A 304 14.02 11.80 17.70
C LEU A 304 15.49 11.58 17.33
N LEU A 305 15.78 11.31 16.07
CA LEU A 305 17.14 11.10 15.58
C LEU A 305 17.97 12.40 15.67
N LEU A 306 17.40 13.52 15.28
CA LEU A 306 18.04 14.85 15.34
C LEU A 306 18.35 15.27 16.79
N THR A 307 17.38 15.15 17.72
CA THR A 307 17.59 15.47 19.12
C THR A 307 18.67 14.58 19.74
N THR A 308 18.65 13.28 19.46
CA THR A 308 19.68 12.34 19.94
C THR A 308 21.07 12.66 19.38
N LEU A 309 21.15 13.13 18.13
CA LEU A 309 22.42 13.54 17.53
C LEU A 309 22.97 14.81 18.20
N ILE A 310 22.12 15.82 18.42
CA ILE A 310 22.49 17.07 19.07
C ILE A 310 22.98 16.80 20.50
N GLU A 311 22.25 16.00 21.29
CA GLU A 311 22.63 15.61 22.66
C GLU A 311 23.97 14.87 22.76
N ARG A 312 24.44 14.25 21.68
CA ARG A 312 25.76 13.61 21.63
C ARG A 312 26.92 14.55 21.29
N ILE A 313 26.60 15.70 20.69
CA ILE A 313 27.59 16.69 20.22
C ILE A 313 27.77 17.80 21.25
N THR A 314 26.73 18.07 22.05
CA THR A 314 26.75 19.05 23.16
C THR A 314 27.12 18.38 24.48
#